data_5c2d54a9f6f41efebebeafec7e089ccc
#
_entry.id   5c2d54a9f6f41efebebeafec7e089ccc
#
_cell.length_a   1.000
_cell.length_b   1.000
_cell.length_c   1.000
_cell.angle_alpha   90.00
_cell.angle_beta   90.00
_cell.angle_gamma   90.00
#
_symmetry.space_group_name_H-M   'P 1'
#
loop_
_entity.id
_entity.type
_entity.pdbx_description
1 polymer ?
#
loop_
_entity_poly.entity_id
_entity_poly.type
_entity_poly.pdbx_seq_one_letter_code
_entity_poly.pdbx_strand_id
1 'polypeptide(L)'
;MSESPPAIFADWLAALETRHLADLRVAEVTRALRALSAAYVERRRAGPHRPAVQGTLDSAGKRAAFALFYAPLHFLTTYLVVMKLGAESPPPSHILDLGCGTGAAGAAWAIATGAAATSVTGLDRHPWAVEEARRTYKDLGIDGRARQGDVSRIPDVRPGGAIVAGYVLNELPEAARRQVEDRLLAAAARGVKVLVIEPIARGVTPWWDTTAARFRSAGGRADEWRFQVDLPPMLTLFDKAAGLNHRELKARSLYCPGG
;
A
#
# COMPACT_ATOMS: atom_id res chain seq x y z
N MET A 1 -1.43 15.40 -18.88
CA MET A 1 -1.05 14.12 -19.49
C MET A 1 -1.44 13.03 -18.50
N SER A 2 -2.22 12.04 -18.95
CA SER A 2 -2.56 10.87 -18.11
C SER A 2 -1.28 10.08 -17.81
N GLU A 3 -1.12 9.63 -16.57
CA GLU A 3 0.05 8.85 -16.15
C GLU A 3 -0.25 7.37 -16.40
N SER A 4 0.63 6.70 -17.14
CA SER A 4 0.43 5.30 -17.56
C SER A 4 1.02 4.33 -16.53
N PRO A 5 0.30 3.23 -16.23
CA PRO A 5 0.84 2.15 -15.43
C PRO A 5 2.02 1.45 -16.16
N PRO A 6 2.92 0.77 -15.43
CA PRO A 6 3.97 -0.03 -16.07
C PRO A 6 3.35 -1.19 -16.87
N ALA A 7 4.03 -1.61 -17.96
CA ALA A 7 3.49 -2.65 -18.86
C ALA A 7 3.10 -3.95 -18.15
N ILE A 8 3.90 -4.40 -17.19
CA ILE A 8 3.64 -5.63 -16.40
C ILE A 8 2.36 -5.57 -15.55
N PHE A 9 1.80 -4.38 -15.34
CA PHE A 9 0.60 -4.19 -14.51
C PHE A 9 -0.64 -4.87 -15.12
N ALA A 10 -0.77 -4.85 -16.45
CA ALA A 10 -1.89 -5.50 -17.14
C ALA A 10 -1.87 -7.02 -16.97
N ASP A 11 -0.70 -7.63 -17.09
CA ASP A 11 -0.52 -9.09 -16.93
C ASP A 11 -0.81 -9.52 -15.49
N TRP A 12 -0.36 -8.72 -14.51
CA TRP A 12 -0.68 -8.96 -13.10
C TRP A 12 -2.18 -8.87 -12.83
N LEU A 13 -2.88 -7.87 -13.39
CA LEU A 13 -4.35 -7.78 -13.27
C LEU A 13 -5.03 -9.01 -13.83
N ALA A 14 -4.63 -9.51 -15.01
CA ALA A 14 -5.19 -10.71 -15.62
C ALA A 14 -4.96 -11.95 -14.72
N ALA A 15 -3.80 -12.05 -14.07
CA ALA A 15 -3.52 -13.12 -13.11
C ALA A 15 -4.41 -13.02 -11.86
N LEU A 16 -4.65 -11.81 -11.33
CA LEU A 16 -5.58 -11.59 -10.23
C LEU A 16 -7.02 -11.96 -10.62
N GLU A 17 -7.49 -11.54 -11.80
CA GLU A 17 -8.82 -11.86 -12.33
C GLU A 17 -9.00 -13.37 -12.45
N THR A 18 -8.06 -14.07 -13.08
CA THR A 18 -8.08 -15.52 -13.25
C THR A 18 -8.19 -16.23 -11.91
N ARG A 19 -7.43 -15.80 -10.91
CA ARG A 19 -7.39 -16.42 -9.58
C ARG A 19 -8.63 -16.14 -8.73
N HIS A 20 -9.06 -14.90 -8.68
CA HIS A 20 -10.11 -14.48 -7.75
C HIS A 20 -11.54 -14.56 -8.32
N LEU A 21 -11.68 -14.72 -9.64
CA LEU A 21 -12.96 -14.96 -10.30
C LEU A 21 -13.14 -16.42 -10.74
N ALA A 22 -12.22 -17.34 -10.39
CA ALA A 22 -12.36 -18.76 -10.67
C ALA A 22 -13.67 -19.35 -10.09
N ASP A 23 -13.96 -19.00 -8.83
CA ASP A 23 -15.11 -19.52 -8.08
C ASP A 23 -16.11 -18.43 -7.64
N LEU A 24 -15.89 -17.18 -8.02
CA LEU A 24 -16.71 -16.04 -7.64
C LEU A 24 -17.21 -15.28 -8.87
N ARG A 25 -18.45 -14.87 -8.83
CA ARG A 25 -19.03 -14.00 -9.84
C ARG A 25 -18.70 -12.54 -9.54
N VAL A 26 -18.55 -11.71 -10.57
CA VAL A 26 -18.31 -10.26 -10.45
C VAL A 26 -19.34 -9.59 -9.52
N ALA A 27 -20.61 -10.00 -9.57
CA ALA A 27 -21.66 -9.47 -8.69
C ALA A 27 -21.41 -9.76 -7.19
N GLU A 28 -20.82 -10.91 -6.86
CA GLU A 28 -20.48 -11.27 -5.47
C GLU A 28 -19.31 -10.43 -4.96
N VAL A 29 -18.28 -10.28 -5.79
CA VAL A 29 -17.13 -9.41 -5.51
C VAL A 29 -17.58 -7.96 -5.35
N THR A 30 -18.46 -7.46 -6.23
CA THR A 30 -19.02 -6.10 -6.13
C THR A 30 -19.78 -5.87 -4.83
N ARG A 31 -20.59 -6.85 -4.41
CA ARG A 31 -21.32 -6.77 -3.12
C ARG A 31 -20.35 -6.70 -1.95
N ALA A 32 -19.31 -7.52 -1.98
CA ALA A 32 -18.28 -7.53 -0.95
C ALA A 32 -17.47 -6.22 -0.95
N LEU A 33 -17.18 -5.65 -2.12
CA LEU A 33 -16.51 -4.36 -2.25
C LEU A 33 -17.33 -3.22 -1.63
N ARG A 34 -18.65 -3.20 -1.88
CA ARG A 34 -19.55 -2.22 -1.23
C ARG A 34 -19.53 -2.34 0.29
N ALA A 35 -19.54 -3.56 0.80
CA ALA A 35 -19.46 -3.81 2.24
C ALA A 35 -18.13 -3.34 2.84
N LEU A 36 -17.00 -3.58 2.15
CA LEU A 36 -15.68 -3.07 2.55
C LEU A 36 -15.64 -1.54 2.53
N SER A 37 -16.12 -0.91 1.47
CA SER A 37 -16.17 0.56 1.34
C SER A 37 -17.03 1.18 2.45
N ALA A 38 -18.19 0.60 2.75
CA ALA A 38 -19.05 1.04 3.85
C ALA A 38 -18.34 0.95 5.20
N ALA A 39 -17.65 -0.17 5.48
CA ALA A 39 -16.88 -0.35 6.71
C ALA A 39 -15.75 0.70 6.85
N TYR A 40 -15.07 1.06 5.77
CA TYR A 40 -14.09 2.13 5.77
C TYR A 40 -14.72 3.52 6.02
N VAL A 41 -15.90 3.78 5.46
CA VAL A 41 -16.64 5.05 5.69
C VAL A 41 -17.14 5.16 7.13
N GLU A 42 -17.70 4.08 7.68
CA GLU A 42 -18.16 4.03 9.08
C GLU A 42 -17.00 4.24 10.04
N ARG A 43 -15.85 3.63 9.77
CA ARG A 43 -14.64 3.84 10.55
C ARG A 43 -14.19 5.31 10.56
N ARG A 44 -14.29 6.00 9.41
CA ARG A 44 -14.03 7.46 9.35
C ARG A 44 -14.94 8.26 10.26
N ARG A 45 -16.22 7.88 10.38
CA ARG A 45 -17.21 8.57 11.23
C ARG A 45 -17.02 8.28 12.72
N ALA A 46 -16.53 7.10 13.06
CA ALA A 46 -16.41 6.61 14.44
C ALA A 46 -15.17 7.14 15.19
N GLY A 47 -14.22 7.80 14.49
CA GLY A 47 -13.01 8.37 15.07
C GLY A 47 -11.89 7.35 15.39
N PRO A 48 -10.74 7.84 15.89
CA PRO A 48 -9.49 7.08 15.97
C PRO A 48 -9.43 5.99 17.07
N HIS A 49 -10.44 5.89 17.93
CA HIS A 49 -10.43 5.00 19.10
C HIS A 49 -11.03 3.60 18.84
N ARG A 50 -11.49 3.29 17.64
CA ARG A 50 -12.01 1.96 17.34
C ARG A 50 -10.91 1.02 16.85
N PRO A 51 -10.83 -0.24 17.37
CA PRO A 51 -9.86 -1.22 16.89
C PRO A 51 -10.05 -1.47 15.40
N ALA A 52 -8.96 -1.87 14.73
CA ALA A 52 -9.01 -2.32 13.33
C ALA A 52 -10.20 -3.25 13.14
N VAL A 53 -10.97 -3.06 12.06
CA VAL A 53 -12.16 -3.87 11.79
C VAL A 53 -11.73 -5.34 11.72
N GLN A 54 -11.91 -6.07 12.82
CA GLN A 54 -11.80 -7.53 12.77
C GLN A 54 -12.80 -8.02 11.71
N GLY A 55 -12.31 -8.85 10.76
CA GLY A 55 -13.15 -9.39 9.72
C GLY A 55 -13.12 -8.66 8.38
N THR A 56 -12.20 -7.71 8.16
CA THR A 56 -12.09 -7.05 6.83
C THR A 56 -11.82 -8.06 5.70
N LEU A 57 -11.09 -9.15 5.98
CA LEU A 57 -10.75 -10.21 5.03
C LEU A 57 -11.29 -11.59 5.45
N ASP A 58 -12.45 -11.64 6.11
CA ASP A 58 -13.04 -12.84 6.70
C ASP A 58 -13.75 -13.74 5.68
N SER A 59 -14.06 -13.27 4.47
CA SER A 59 -14.76 -14.04 3.45
C SER A 59 -14.03 -14.03 2.12
N ALA A 60 -14.27 -15.05 1.29
CA ALA A 60 -13.72 -15.15 -0.05
C ALA A 60 -14.06 -13.91 -0.91
N GLY A 61 -15.30 -13.42 -0.84
CA GLY A 61 -15.73 -12.23 -1.56
C GLY A 61 -14.98 -10.96 -1.14
N LYS A 62 -14.75 -10.74 0.17
CA LYS A 62 -13.99 -9.59 0.66
C LYS A 62 -12.50 -9.68 0.28
N ARG A 63 -11.93 -10.88 0.32
CA ARG A 63 -10.55 -11.15 -0.14
C ARG A 63 -10.41 -10.85 -1.62
N ALA A 64 -11.31 -11.35 -2.45
CA ALA A 64 -11.36 -11.05 -3.87
C ALA A 64 -11.55 -9.56 -4.16
N ALA A 65 -12.46 -8.88 -3.45
CA ALA A 65 -12.66 -7.45 -3.58
C ALA A 65 -11.41 -6.65 -3.21
N PHE A 66 -10.69 -7.07 -2.17
CA PHE A 66 -9.43 -6.43 -1.79
C PHE A 66 -8.35 -6.65 -2.86
N ALA A 67 -8.16 -7.88 -3.33
CA ALA A 67 -7.15 -8.22 -4.34
C ALA A 67 -7.44 -7.61 -5.71
N LEU A 68 -8.71 -7.57 -6.15
CA LEU A 68 -9.10 -7.10 -7.48
C LEU A 68 -9.31 -5.58 -7.58
N PHE A 69 -9.46 -4.88 -6.46
CA PHE A 69 -9.74 -3.46 -6.47
C PHE A 69 -8.73 -2.64 -5.67
N TYR A 70 -8.61 -2.88 -4.34
CA TYR A 70 -7.72 -2.06 -3.52
C TYR A 70 -6.24 -2.29 -3.83
N ALA A 71 -5.82 -3.53 -4.02
CA ALA A 71 -4.42 -3.84 -4.29
C ALA A 71 -3.91 -3.18 -5.58
N PRO A 72 -4.61 -3.24 -6.73
CA PRO A 72 -4.20 -2.52 -7.92
C PRO A 72 -4.16 -1.00 -7.75
N LEU A 73 -5.11 -0.40 -7.02
CA LEU A 73 -5.09 1.03 -6.73
C LEU A 73 -3.91 1.42 -5.83
N HIS A 74 -3.59 0.60 -4.83
CA HIS A 74 -2.43 0.81 -3.97
C HIS A 74 -1.12 0.67 -4.74
N PHE A 75 -1.03 -0.31 -5.65
CA PHE A 75 0.11 -0.46 -6.54
C PHE A 75 0.32 0.79 -7.40
N LEU A 76 -0.71 1.22 -8.14
CA LEU A 76 -0.64 2.39 -8.99
C LEU A 76 -0.26 3.65 -8.21
N THR A 77 -0.92 3.87 -7.08
CA THR A 77 -0.64 5.04 -6.23
C THR A 77 0.81 5.02 -5.75
N THR A 78 1.29 3.87 -5.26
CA THR A 78 2.68 3.75 -4.77
C THR A 78 3.68 3.94 -5.91
N TYR A 79 3.46 3.30 -7.06
CA TYR A 79 4.31 3.44 -8.23
C TYR A 79 4.46 4.91 -8.65
N LEU A 80 3.35 5.62 -8.78
CA LEU A 80 3.35 7.02 -9.17
C LEU A 80 4.02 7.94 -8.13
N VAL A 81 3.76 7.69 -6.84
CA VAL A 81 4.42 8.43 -5.74
C VAL A 81 5.92 8.21 -5.77
N VAL A 82 6.39 6.97 -5.92
CA VAL A 82 7.82 6.63 -6.01
C VAL A 82 8.48 7.36 -7.17
N MET A 83 7.88 7.31 -8.36
CA MET A 83 8.38 8.01 -9.55
C MET A 83 8.41 9.53 -9.38
N LYS A 84 7.39 10.13 -8.77
CA LYS A 84 7.34 11.58 -8.53
C LYS A 84 8.32 12.06 -7.46
N LEU A 85 8.65 11.20 -6.52
CA LEU A 85 9.65 11.48 -5.48
C LEU A 85 11.09 11.27 -5.97
N GLY A 86 11.32 10.59 -7.10
CA GLY A 86 12.63 10.09 -7.50
C GLY A 86 13.16 9.02 -6.55
N ALA A 87 12.24 8.32 -5.83
CA ALA A 87 12.63 7.38 -4.79
C ALA A 87 13.16 6.05 -5.35
N GLU A 88 12.94 5.78 -6.63
CA GLU A 88 13.49 4.65 -7.37
C GLU A 88 15.01 4.72 -7.55
N SER A 89 15.58 5.92 -7.47
CA SER A 89 17.02 6.15 -7.72
C SER A 89 17.72 6.78 -6.51
N PRO A 90 18.93 6.29 -6.14
CA PRO A 90 19.48 5.00 -6.51
C PRO A 90 18.57 3.85 -6.06
N PRO A 91 18.54 2.71 -6.78
CA PRO A 91 17.67 1.58 -6.42
C PRO A 91 18.01 1.06 -5.01
N PRO A 92 17.02 0.86 -4.12
CA PRO A 92 17.28 0.20 -2.86
C PRO A 92 17.63 -1.27 -3.09
N SER A 93 18.61 -1.78 -2.37
CA SER A 93 19.01 -3.20 -2.45
C SER A 93 17.93 -4.14 -1.93
N HIS A 94 17.12 -3.66 -0.99
CA HIS A 94 16.04 -4.40 -0.37
C HIS A 94 14.92 -3.46 0.06
N ILE A 95 13.67 -3.88 -0.12
CA ILE A 95 12.47 -3.16 0.34
C ILE A 95 11.77 -3.99 1.41
N LEU A 96 11.58 -3.41 2.58
CA LEU A 96 10.69 -3.94 3.62
C LEU A 96 9.31 -3.28 3.48
N ASP A 97 8.28 -4.09 3.16
CA ASP A 97 6.89 -3.65 3.04
C ASP A 97 6.15 -3.96 4.34
N LEU A 98 5.88 -2.93 5.15
CA LEU A 98 5.22 -3.03 6.46
C LEU A 98 3.70 -2.99 6.31
N GLY A 99 3.01 -4.01 6.85
CA GLY A 99 1.59 -4.17 6.64
C GLY A 99 1.29 -4.39 5.16
N CYS A 100 2.07 -5.27 4.54
CA CYS A 100 2.13 -5.40 3.08
C CYS A 100 0.79 -5.75 2.41
N GLY A 101 -0.21 -6.21 3.20
CA GLY A 101 -1.44 -6.70 2.61
C GLY A 101 -1.14 -7.75 1.53
N THR A 102 -1.57 -7.50 0.32
CA THR A 102 -1.28 -8.35 -0.85
C THR A 102 0.07 -8.05 -1.53
N GLY A 103 0.96 -7.29 -0.90
CA GLY A 103 2.30 -6.99 -1.43
C GLY A 103 2.36 -5.85 -2.45
N ALA A 104 1.27 -5.13 -2.64
CA ALA A 104 1.14 -4.15 -3.71
C ALA A 104 2.14 -2.98 -3.61
N ALA A 105 2.38 -2.44 -2.41
CA ALA A 105 3.23 -1.27 -2.22
C ALA A 105 4.71 -1.60 -2.43
N GLY A 106 5.21 -2.68 -1.82
CA GLY A 106 6.58 -3.14 -2.01
C GLY A 106 6.87 -3.53 -3.45
N ALA A 107 5.91 -4.23 -4.09
CA ALA A 107 6.01 -4.61 -5.50
C ALA A 107 6.07 -3.39 -6.43
N ALA A 108 5.22 -2.38 -6.19
CA ALA A 108 5.21 -1.16 -6.99
C ALA A 108 6.54 -0.42 -6.92
N TRP A 109 7.13 -0.33 -5.73
CA TRP A 109 8.45 0.30 -5.59
C TRP A 109 9.54 -0.51 -6.29
N ALA A 110 9.56 -1.85 -6.11
CA ALA A 110 10.52 -2.70 -6.82
C ALA A 110 10.42 -2.57 -8.34
N ILE A 111 9.21 -2.58 -8.90
CA ILE A 111 8.98 -2.37 -10.34
C ILE A 111 9.44 -0.96 -10.79
N ALA A 112 9.18 0.07 -9.98
CA ALA A 112 9.60 1.43 -10.30
C ALA A 112 11.13 1.57 -10.43
N THR A 113 11.91 0.79 -9.69
CA THR A 113 13.38 0.83 -9.79
C THR A 113 13.92 0.30 -11.11
N GLY A 114 13.16 -0.52 -11.83
CA GLY A 114 13.63 -1.23 -13.02
C GLY A 114 14.83 -2.16 -12.76
N ALA A 115 15.22 -2.35 -11.50
CA ALA A 115 16.41 -3.09 -11.11
C ALA A 115 16.07 -4.50 -10.67
N ALA A 116 16.52 -5.52 -11.42
CA ALA A 116 16.34 -6.93 -11.09
C ALA A 116 16.97 -7.33 -9.73
N ALA A 117 17.88 -6.51 -9.18
CA ALA A 117 18.57 -6.77 -7.92
C ALA A 117 17.80 -6.29 -6.67
N THR A 118 16.69 -5.55 -6.83
CA THR A 118 15.89 -5.10 -5.70
C THR A 118 15.00 -6.23 -5.19
N SER A 119 15.26 -6.74 -3.99
CA SER A 119 14.42 -7.75 -3.34
C SER A 119 13.34 -7.12 -2.45
N VAL A 120 12.25 -7.86 -2.18
CA VAL A 120 11.14 -7.40 -1.32
C VAL A 120 10.88 -8.38 -0.17
N THR A 121 10.68 -7.87 1.04
CA THR A 121 10.12 -8.64 2.15
C THR A 121 8.86 -7.98 2.66
N GLY A 122 7.72 -8.65 2.48
CA GLY A 122 6.44 -8.24 3.05
C GLY A 122 6.26 -8.74 4.48
N LEU A 123 5.69 -7.90 5.34
CA LEU A 123 5.30 -8.25 6.70
C LEU A 123 3.83 -7.88 6.91
N ASP A 124 2.98 -8.86 7.21
CA ASP A 124 1.57 -8.64 7.55
C ASP A 124 1.11 -9.60 8.64
N ARG A 125 0.10 -9.20 9.42
CA ARG A 125 -0.48 -10.06 10.46
C ARG A 125 -1.45 -11.10 9.92
N HIS A 126 -2.05 -10.84 8.74
CA HIS A 126 -3.12 -11.66 8.19
C HIS A 126 -2.55 -12.78 7.29
N PRO A 127 -2.75 -14.08 7.62
CA PRO A 127 -2.11 -15.18 6.90
C PRO A 127 -2.50 -15.25 5.41
N TRP A 128 -3.76 -14.95 5.07
CA TRP A 128 -4.19 -14.89 3.67
C TRP A 128 -3.46 -13.76 2.91
N ALA A 129 -3.31 -12.59 3.51
CA ALA A 129 -2.62 -11.47 2.89
C ALA A 129 -1.14 -11.81 2.59
N VAL A 130 -0.47 -12.46 3.55
CA VAL A 130 0.90 -12.95 3.38
C VAL A 130 1.02 -13.92 2.19
N GLU A 131 0.07 -14.85 2.06
CA GLU A 131 0.08 -15.80 0.95
C GLU A 131 -0.19 -15.10 -0.39
N GLU A 132 -1.12 -14.15 -0.42
CA GLU A 132 -1.41 -13.38 -1.62
C GLU A 132 -0.24 -12.47 -2.01
N ALA A 133 0.48 -11.89 -1.05
CA ALA A 133 1.69 -11.11 -1.32
C ALA A 133 2.79 -11.95 -1.99
N ARG A 134 2.98 -13.20 -1.56
CA ARG A 134 3.92 -14.13 -2.20
C ARG A 134 3.55 -14.37 -3.67
N ARG A 135 2.26 -14.53 -3.96
CA ARG A 135 1.74 -14.68 -5.33
C ARG A 135 1.96 -13.43 -6.15
N THR A 136 1.65 -12.25 -5.59
CA THR A 136 1.89 -10.95 -6.24
C THR A 136 3.36 -10.80 -6.64
N TYR A 137 4.30 -11.10 -5.75
CA TYR A 137 5.73 -11.02 -6.08
C TYR A 137 6.12 -12.00 -7.19
N LYS A 138 5.60 -13.24 -7.14
CA LYS A 138 5.83 -14.25 -8.18
C LYS A 138 5.24 -13.81 -9.53
N ASP A 139 3.99 -13.35 -9.55
CA ASP A 139 3.29 -12.92 -10.77
C ASP A 139 3.99 -11.73 -11.44
N LEU A 140 4.62 -10.86 -10.63
CA LEU A 140 5.39 -9.69 -11.10
C LEU A 140 6.88 -9.99 -11.34
N GLY A 141 7.34 -11.24 -11.19
CA GLY A 141 8.74 -11.61 -11.39
C GLY A 141 9.73 -10.98 -10.41
N ILE A 142 9.27 -10.63 -9.20
CA ILE A 142 10.08 -9.99 -8.16
C ILE A 142 10.70 -11.05 -7.26
N ASP A 143 12.00 -10.90 -6.91
CA ASP A 143 12.60 -11.64 -5.78
C ASP A 143 11.97 -11.17 -4.47
N GLY A 144 10.86 -11.80 -4.11
CA GLY A 144 10.01 -11.40 -3.01
C GLY A 144 9.61 -12.53 -2.09
N ARG A 145 9.54 -12.23 -0.81
CA ARG A 145 9.01 -13.11 0.21
C ARG A 145 8.07 -12.35 1.13
N ALA A 146 7.09 -13.03 1.71
CA ALA A 146 6.24 -12.44 2.73
C ALA A 146 6.14 -13.38 3.93
N ARG A 147 6.03 -12.79 5.12
CA ARG A 147 5.91 -13.53 6.37
C ARG A 147 4.89 -12.88 7.30
N GLN A 148 4.30 -13.70 8.15
CA GLN A 148 3.40 -13.20 9.18
C GLN A 148 4.20 -12.51 10.29
N GLY A 149 3.71 -11.34 10.72
CA GLY A 149 4.34 -10.57 11.78
C GLY A 149 3.60 -9.29 12.11
N ASP A 150 4.04 -8.64 13.18
CA ASP A 150 3.47 -7.39 13.67
C ASP A 150 4.35 -6.21 13.22
N VAL A 151 3.71 -5.19 12.65
CA VAL A 151 4.37 -3.96 12.18
C VAL A 151 5.03 -3.16 13.31
N SER A 152 4.63 -3.36 14.57
CA SER A 152 5.32 -2.77 15.73
C SER A 152 6.70 -3.36 15.98
N ARG A 153 7.03 -4.51 15.35
CA ARG A 153 8.32 -5.20 15.43
C ARG A 153 9.05 -5.12 14.10
N ILE A 154 9.40 -3.90 13.68
CA ILE A 154 10.09 -3.65 12.41
C ILE A 154 11.43 -4.38 12.42
N PRO A 155 11.69 -5.30 11.46
CA PRO A 155 13.01 -5.89 11.27
C PRO A 155 14.04 -4.82 10.91
N ASP A 156 15.29 -5.08 11.26
CA ASP A 156 16.37 -4.17 10.88
C ASP A 156 16.59 -4.17 9.37
N VAL A 157 16.68 -2.97 8.80
CA VAL A 157 16.99 -2.74 7.39
C VAL A 157 18.34 -2.05 7.31
N ARG A 158 19.22 -2.57 6.47
CA ARG A 158 20.57 -2.01 6.29
C ARG A 158 20.54 -0.69 5.52
N PRO A 159 21.53 0.19 5.70
CA PRO A 159 21.72 1.37 4.85
C PRO A 159 21.68 0.99 3.35
N GLY A 160 21.12 1.84 2.52
CA GLY A 160 20.86 1.55 1.10
C GLY A 160 19.66 0.64 0.83
N GLY A 161 18.96 0.21 1.86
CA GLY A 161 17.63 -0.42 1.74
C GLY A 161 16.50 0.60 1.85
N ALA A 162 15.26 0.11 1.79
CA ALA A 162 14.06 0.92 1.91
C ALA A 162 12.99 0.28 2.80
N ILE A 163 12.14 1.11 3.40
CA ILE A 163 10.93 0.70 4.10
C ILE A 163 9.75 1.43 3.47
N VAL A 164 8.70 0.69 3.10
CA VAL A 164 7.41 1.26 2.71
C VAL A 164 6.34 0.84 3.70
N ALA A 165 5.43 1.77 4.02
CA ALA A 165 4.22 1.53 4.80
C ALA A 165 3.04 2.18 4.07
N GLY A 166 2.31 1.38 3.30
CA GLY A 166 1.18 1.86 2.52
C GLY A 166 -0.16 1.61 3.23
N TYR A 167 -0.85 2.69 3.65
CA TYR A 167 -2.16 2.62 4.31
C TYR A 167 -2.16 1.84 5.63
N VAL A 168 -1.08 1.92 6.39
CA VAL A 168 -0.84 1.15 7.62
C VAL A 168 -1.00 2.00 8.87
N LEU A 169 -0.40 3.20 8.90
CA LEU A 169 -0.35 4.01 10.12
C LEU A 169 -1.75 4.46 10.56
N ASN A 170 -2.66 4.68 9.62
CA ASN A 170 -4.05 5.01 9.89
C ASN A 170 -4.85 3.87 10.54
N GLU A 171 -4.31 2.65 10.52
CA GLU A 171 -4.93 1.48 11.15
C GLU A 171 -4.44 1.22 12.56
N LEU A 172 -3.34 1.86 12.97
CA LEU A 172 -2.70 1.63 14.26
C LEU A 172 -3.31 2.50 15.36
N PRO A 173 -3.45 1.96 16.58
CA PRO A 173 -3.66 2.77 17.77
C PRO A 173 -2.53 3.78 17.94
N GLU A 174 -2.81 4.94 18.58
CA GLU A 174 -1.86 6.05 18.67
C GLU A 174 -0.50 5.64 19.23
N ALA A 175 -0.46 4.87 20.32
CA ALA A 175 0.80 4.43 20.93
C ALA A 175 1.63 3.55 19.98
N ALA A 176 0.98 2.59 19.30
CA ALA A 176 1.64 1.72 18.33
C ALA A 176 2.11 2.51 17.10
N ARG A 177 1.30 3.46 16.62
CA ARG A 177 1.69 4.33 15.51
C ARG A 177 2.93 5.14 15.86
N ARG A 178 2.96 5.80 17.02
CA ARG A 178 4.13 6.57 17.46
C ARG A 178 5.40 5.71 17.55
N GLN A 179 5.28 4.50 18.08
CA GLN A 179 6.39 3.56 18.13
C GLN A 179 6.91 3.19 16.72
N VAL A 180 6.01 2.97 15.76
CA VAL A 180 6.38 2.72 14.37
C VAL A 180 7.04 3.95 13.76
N GLU A 181 6.48 5.14 13.94
CA GLU A 181 7.07 6.41 13.46
C GLU A 181 8.51 6.60 13.97
N ASP A 182 8.74 6.38 15.29
CA ASP A 182 10.07 6.50 15.89
C ASP A 182 11.08 5.56 15.23
N ARG A 183 10.68 4.31 14.95
CA ARG A 183 11.52 3.31 14.29
C ARG A 183 11.79 3.66 12.82
N LEU A 184 10.79 4.18 12.10
CA LEU A 184 10.95 4.64 10.73
C LEU A 184 11.96 5.79 10.65
N LEU A 185 11.84 6.79 11.52
CA LEU A 185 12.77 7.92 11.58
C LEU A 185 14.17 7.49 12.01
N ALA A 186 14.29 6.55 12.95
CA ALA A 186 15.58 5.97 13.32
C ALA A 186 16.21 5.18 12.16
N ALA A 187 15.43 4.49 11.34
CA ALA A 187 15.94 3.83 10.14
C ALA A 187 16.40 4.84 9.08
N ALA A 188 15.64 5.92 8.87
CA ALA A 188 16.02 7.00 7.96
C ALA A 188 17.35 7.65 8.37
N ALA A 189 17.56 7.89 9.66
CA ALA A 189 18.82 8.44 10.20
C ALA A 189 20.03 7.51 9.99
N ARG A 190 19.81 6.21 9.69
CA ARG A 190 20.86 5.25 9.35
C ARG A 190 21.06 5.05 7.84
N GLY A 191 20.46 5.89 6.99
CA GLY A 191 20.60 5.79 5.54
C GLY A 191 19.63 4.82 4.87
N VAL A 192 18.48 4.55 5.48
CA VAL A 192 17.40 3.75 4.90
C VAL A 192 16.37 4.70 4.29
N LYS A 193 15.96 4.47 3.04
CA LYS A 193 14.83 5.20 2.46
C LYS A 193 13.54 4.82 3.17
N VAL A 194 12.73 5.81 3.55
CA VAL A 194 11.44 5.55 4.22
C VAL A 194 10.32 6.24 3.46
N LEU A 195 9.31 5.48 3.08
CA LEU A 195 8.09 5.97 2.41
C LEU A 195 6.85 5.52 3.18
N VAL A 196 6.05 6.48 3.62
CA VAL A 196 4.70 6.23 4.15
C VAL A 196 3.69 6.80 3.16
N ILE A 197 2.66 6.03 2.84
CA ILE A 197 1.56 6.46 1.97
C ILE A 197 0.25 6.29 2.73
N GLU A 198 -0.58 7.35 2.77
CA GLU A 198 -1.83 7.37 3.51
C GLU A 198 -2.96 8.05 2.71
N PRO A 199 -4.23 7.80 3.07
CA PRO A 199 -5.34 8.50 2.45
C PRO A 199 -5.27 10.01 2.66
N ILE A 200 -5.69 10.80 1.66
CA ILE A 200 -5.77 12.26 1.77
C ILE A 200 -6.85 12.74 2.76
N ALA A 201 -7.79 11.89 3.11
CA ALA A 201 -8.92 12.25 3.96
C ALA A 201 -8.47 12.56 5.40
N ARG A 202 -8.54 13.82 5.80
CA ARG A 202 -8.10 14.31 7.13
C ARG A 202 -8.75 13.58 8.29
N GLY A 203 -10.01 13.18 8.17
CA GLY A 203 -10.74 12.47 9.21
C GLY A 203 -10.19 11.08 9.58
N VAL A 204 -9.39 10.44 8.69
CA VAL A 204 -8.74 9.15 8.99
C VAL A 204 -7.28 9.30 9.41
N THR A 205 -6.70 10.49 9.20
CA THR A 205 -5.31 10.79 9.55
C THR A 205 -5.21 12.08 10.38
N PRO A 206 -5.92 12.20 11.52
CA PRO A 206 -5.90 13.44 12.33
C PRO A 206 -4.52 13.76 12.90
N TRP A 207 -3.65 12.78 12.95
CA TRP A 207 -2.26 12.85 13.42
C TRP A 207 -1.27 13.35 12.36
N TRP A 208 -1.72 13.51 11.12
CA TRP A 208 -0.86 13.76 9.97
C TRP A 208 0.09 14.94 10.11
N ASP A 209 -0.42 16.11 10.52
CA ASP A 209 0.37 17.33 10.57
C ASP A 209 1.53 17.23 11.59
N THR A 210 1.28 16.56 12.71
CA THR A 210 2.32 16.29 13.72
C THR A 210 3.40 15.34 13.17
N THR A 211 3.00 14.25 12.53
CA THR A 211 3.94 13.27 11.94
C THR A 211 4.70 13.88 10.77
N ALA A 212 4.02 14.66 9.91
CA ALA A 212 4.66 15.39 8.83
C ALA A 212 5.73 16.37 9.30
N ALA A 213 5.48 17.08 10.40
CA ALA A 213 6.47 17.95 11.01
C ALA A 213 7.72 17.18 11.48
N ARG A 214 7.53 16.00 12.09
CA ARG A 214 8.62 15.13 12.53
C ARG A 214 9.48 14.63 11.35
N PHE A 215 8.84 14.21 10.26
CA PHE A 215 9.56 13.78 9.05
C PHE A 215 10.36 14.92 8.43
N ARG A 216 9.76 16.13 8.34
CA ARG A 216 10.48 17.32 7.84
C ARG A 216 11.67 17.69 8.73
N SER A 217 11.53 17.62 10.04
CA SER A 217 12.64 17.87 10.99
C SER A 217 13.77 16.84 10.87
N ALA A 218 13.48 15.64 10.37
CA ALA A 218 14.46 14.60 10.07
C ALA A 218 15.05 14.70 8.64
N GLY A 219 14.89 15.83 7.95
CA GLY A 219 15.38 16.01 6.56
C GLY A 219 14.49 15.39 5.48
N GLY A 220 13.32 14.91 5.84
CA GLY A 220 12.34 14.35 4.91
C GLY A 220 11.35 15.38 4.38
N ARG A 221 10.32 14.91 3.68
CA ARG A 221 9.25 15.72 3.11
C ARG A 221 7.88 15.11 3.34
N ALA A 222 6.84 15.92 3.18
CA ALA A 222 5.44 15.51 3.26
C ALA A 222 4.69 16.16 2.10
N ASP A 223 4.00 15.34 1.31
CA ASP A 223 3.34 15.74 0.07
C ASP A 223 1.89 15.27 0.01
N GLU A 224 1.08 15.97 -0.79
CA GLU A 224 -0.25 15.54 -1.23
C GLU A 224 -0.24 15.32 -2.74
N TRP A 225 -0.82 14.20 -3.17
CA TRP A 225 -0.81 13.76 -4.55
C TRP A 225 -2.21 13.66 -5.14
N ARG A 226 -2.31 14.00 -6.42
CA ARG A 226 -3.50 13.83 -7.24
C ARG A 226 -3.06 13.40 -8.63
N PHE A 227 -3.33 12.15 -8.98
CA PHE A 227 -2.92 11.55 -10.25
C PHE A 227 -4.13 11.30 -11.13
N GLN A 228 -4.10 11.80 -12.35
CA GLN A 228 -5.05 11.48 -13.41
C GLN A 228 -4.61 10.17 -14.05
N VAL A 229 -5.35 9.09 -13.82
CA VAL A 229 -5.03 7.76 -14.34
C VAL A 229 -6.25 7.18 -15.02
N ASP A 230 -6.05 6.67 -16.23
CA ASP A 230 -7.06 5.88 -16.91
C ASP A 230 -7.05 4.47 -16.30
N LEU A 231 -8.07 4.17 -15.49
CA LEU A 231 -8.17 2.87 -14.84
C LEU A 231 -8.48 1.78 -15.87
N PRO A 232 -7.83 0.60 -15.79
CA PRO A 232 -8.16 -0.57 -16.58
C PRO A 232 -9.65 -0.94 -16.50
N PRO A 233 -10.21 -1.61 -17.54
CA PRO A 233 -11.65 -1.88 -17.64
C PRO A 233 -12.26 -2.57 -16.41
N MET A 234 -11.58 -3.56 -15.84
CA MET A 234 -12.07 -4.27 -14.66
C MET A 234 -12.11 -3.36 -13.42
N LEU A 235 -11.08 -2.54 -13.19
CA LEU A 235 -11.09 -1.57 -12.09
C LEU A 235 -12.19 -0.53 -12.26
N THR A 236 -12.40 -0.04 -13.49
CA THR A 236 -13.49 0.88 -13.82
C THR A 236 -14.85 0.23 -13.57
N LEU A 237 -15.02 -1.05 -13.90
CA LEU A 237 -16.23 -1.81 -13.64
C LEU A 237 -16.54 -1.87 -12.14
N PHE A 238 -15.55 -2.28 -11.33
CA PHE A 238 -15.70 -2.37 -9.88
C PHE A 238 -15.93 -1.00 -9.23
N ASP A 239 -15.24 0.03 -9.70
CA ASP A 239 -15.40 1.40 -9.22
C ASP A 239 -16.83 1.89 -9.39
N LYS A 240 -17.37 1.80 -10.59
CA LYS A 240 -18.77 2.17 -10.89
C LYS A 240 -19.77 1.30 -10.11
N ALA A 241 -19.56 -0.02 -10.12
CA ALA A 241 -20.45 -0.97 -9.47
C ALA A 241 -20.49 -0.80 -7.94
N ALA A 242 -19.40 -0.32 -7.33
CA ALA A 242 -19.35 0.02 -5.90
C ALA A 242 -19.93 1.41 -5.57
N GLY A 243 -20.35 2.17 -6.57
CA GLY A 243 -20.82 3.54 -6.38
C GLY A 243 -19.69 4.54 -6.10
N LEU A 244 -18.46 4.16 -6.45
CA LEU A 244 -17.28 4.98 -6.37
C LEU A 244 -17.09 5.73 -7.71
N ASN A 245 -16.30 6.77 -7.70
CA ASN A 245 -15.99 7.54 -8.90
C ASN A 245 -14.56 8.08 -8.79
N HIS A 246 -13.59 7.17 -8.96
CA HIS A 246 -12.19 7.54 -8.93
C HIS A 246 -11.77 8.18 -10.26
N ARG A 247 -11.95 9.49 -10.37
CA ARG A 247 -11.39 10.29 -11.47
C ARG A 247 -9.93 10.60 -11.28
N GLU A 248 -9.47 10.52 -10.01
CA GLU A 248 -8.12 10.78 -9.59
C GLU A 248 -7.72 9.78 -8.49
N LEU A 249 -6.49 9.29 -8.53
CA LEU A 249 -5.88 8.63 -7.39
C LEU A 249 -5.33 9.71 -6.45
N LYS A 250 -5.71 9.64 -5.17
CA LYS A 250 -5.35 10.65 -4.17
C LYS A 250 -4.64 10.00 -2.99
N ALA A 251 -3.50 10.57 -2.63
CA ALA A 251 -2.74 10.09 -1.47
C ALA A 251 -1.97 11.23 -0.81
N ARG A 252 -1.48 10.97 0.40
CA ARG A 252 -0.41 11.71 1.06
C ARG A 252 0.80 10.84 1.21
N SER A 253 1.98 11.42 1.20
CA SER A 253 3.20 10.69 1.52
C SER A 253 4.09 11.44 2.50
N LEU A 254 4.81 10.65 3.30
CA LEU A 254 5.98 11.09 4.07
C LEU A 254 7.17 10.34 3.47
N TYR A 255 8.23 11.06 3.15
CA TYR A 255 9.41 10.46 2.55
C TYR A 255 10.70 11.00 3.17
N CYS A 256 11.59 10.08 3.54
CA CYS A 256 12.98 10.38 3.87
C CYS A 256 13.87 9.65 2.85
N PRO A 257 14.79 10.35 2.17
CA PRO A 257 15.59 9.75 1.08
C PRO A 257 16.65 8.75 1.55
N GLY A 258 16.90 8.70 2.85
CA GLY A 258 18.09 8.04 3.39
C GLY A 258 19.31 8.91 3.11
N GLY A 259 20.21 9.08 4.03
CA GLY A 259 21.39 9.92 3.86
C GLY A 259 22.39 9.36 2.83
#